data_86046062c147d5f6bb9cd24bb0c80083
#
_entry.id   86046062c147d5f6bb9cd24bb0c80083
#
_cell.length_a   1.000
_cell.length_b   1.000
_cell.length_c   1.000
_cell.angle_alpha   90.00
_cell.angle_beta   90.00
_cell.angle_gamma   90.00
#
_symmetry.space_group_name_H-M   'P 1'
#
loop_
_entity.id
_entity.type
_entity.pdbx_description
1 polymer ?
#
loop_
_entity_poly.entity_id
_entity_poly.type
_entity_poly.pdbx_seq_one_letter_code
_entity_poly.pdbx_strand_id
1 'polypeptide(L)'
;MNIRILFLGEIVGRPGLQAIKENLKNLKKRCNINYVIANGEGATGGFGIGKNHAIQLLKMGVDLITTGEKTFFKKEMVDYISTNSKIIRPANYPVGTPGRGIKISEINGIKVAFITLLGNSNFPRTHLANPYIGATNIIEKLKNECQAICVQFHATTTAEKQTMAYHLDGKVAAVIGTHSKVLTADERIMPLKTATITDNGRCGSD
;
A
#
# COMPACT_ATOMS: atom_id res chain seq x y z
N MET A 1 -1.63 23.47 -6.55
CA MET A 1 -2.82 22.67 -6.21
C MET A 1 -2.39 21.57 -5.24
N ASN A 2 -3.01 21.41 -4.08
CA ASN A 2 -2.60 20.43 -3.09
C ASN A 2 -3.56 19.25 -3.12
N ILE A 3 -3.04 18.03 -3.08
CA ILE A 3 -3.82 16.80 -2.89
C ILE A 3 -3.50 16.19 -1.54
N ARG A 4 -4.51 15.60 -0.90
CA ARG A 4 -4.38 14.90 0.37
C ARG A 4 -4.72 13.43 0.19
N ILE A 5 -3.75 12.57 0.46
CA ILE A 5 -3.88 11.12 0.35
C ILE A 5 -3.84 10.53 1.75
N LEU A 6 -4.84 9.72 2.07
CA LEU A 6 -4.90 8.98 3.32
C LEU A 6 -4.41 7.56 3.09
N PHE A 7 -3.34 7.18 3.77
CA PHE A 7 -2.87 5.80 3.85
C PHE A 7 -3.38 5.18 5.15
N LEU A 8 -4.37 4.30 5.05
CA LEU A 8 -4.86 3.50 6.18
C LEU A 8 -3.92 2.32 6.41
N GLY A 9 -3.54 2.11 7.66
CA GLY A 9 -2.75 0.97 8.09
C GLY A 9 -3.44 -0.37 7.80
N GLU A 10 -2.81 -1.47 8.15
CA GLU A 10 -3.35 -2.80 7.87
C GLU A 10 -4.73 -2.97 8.51
N ILE A 11 -5.72 -3.28 7.69
CA ILE A 11 -7.08 -3.55 8.18
C ILE A 11 -7.09 -4.98 8.74
N VAL A 12 -7.37 -5.11 10.03
CA VAL A 12 -7.35 -6.41 10.71
C VAL A 12 -8.77 -6.85 11.09
N GLY A 13 -9.25 -7.88 10.38
CA GLY A 13 -10.50 -8.55 10.67
C GLY A 13 -11.74 -7.65 10.74
N ARG A 14 -12.77 -8.11 11.48
CA ARG A 14 -14.02 -7.37 11.65
C ARG A 14 -13.84 -6.02 12.37
N PRO A 15 -13.02 -5.89 13.43
CA PRO A 15 -12.80 -4.61 14.09
C PRO A 15 -12.23 -3.55 13.14
N GLY A 16 -11.28 -3.92 12.28
CA GLY A 16 -10.71 -3.01 11.29
C GLY A 16 -11.73 -2.55 10.25
N LEU A 17 -12.54 -3.46 9.73
CA LEU A 17 -13.63 -3.14 8.81
C LEU A 17 -14.68 -2.22 9.45
N GLN A 18 -15.02 -2.46 10.71
CA GLN A 18 -15.97 -1.64 11.45
C GLN A 18 -15.42 -0.23 11.68
N ALA A 19 -14.16 -0.11 12.08
CA ALA A 19 -13.50 1.19 12.26
C ALA A 19 -13.55 2.04 10.97
N ILE A 20 -13.28 1.42 9.81
CA ILE A 20 -13.38 2.10 8.51
C ILE A 20 -14.82 2.52 8.23
N LYS A 21 -15.79 1.63 8.41
CA LYS A 21 -17.22 1.89 8.17
C LYS A 21 -17.73 3.10 8.95
N GLU A 22 -17.36 3.19 10.22
CA GLU A 22 -17.84 4.23 11.13
C GLU A 22 -17.15 5.57 10.92
N ASN A 23 -15.87 5.58 10.59
CA ASN A 23 -15.05 6.77 10.68
C ASN A 23 -14.63 7.36 9.33
N LEU A 24 -14.46 6.55 8.27
CA LEU A 24 -13.81 7.00 7.03
C LEU A 24 -14.54 8.19 6.39
N LYS A 25 -15.86 8.14 6.31
CA LYS A 25 -16.66 9.22 5.68
C LYS A 25 -16.44 10.56 6.37
N ASN A 26 -16.46 10.57 7.69
CA ASN A 26 -16.25 11.78 8.49
C ASN A 26 -14.80 12.27 8.40
N LEU A 27 -13.84 11.35 8.44
CA LEU A 27 -12.41 11.65 8.31
C LEU A 27 -12.10 12.28 6.94
N LYS A 28 -12.64 11.72 5.85
CA LYS A 28 -12.48 12.28 4.49
C LYS A 28 -12.95 13.72 4.44
N LYS A 29 -14.13 14.01 5.00
CA LYS A 29 -14.70 15.36 5.01
C LYS A 29 -13.90 16.32 5.90
N ARG A 30 -13.59 15.91 7.15
CA ARG A 30 -12.88 16.74 8.13
C ARG A 30 -11.47 17.11 7.67
N CYS A 31 -10.76 16.18 7.03
CA CYS A 31 -9.39 16.37 6.60
C CYS A 31 -9.25 16.74 5.11
N ASN A 32 -10.36 16.93 4.38
CA ASN A 32 -10.36 17.20 2.93
C ASN A 32 -9.55 16.17 2.14
N ILE A 33 -9.75 14.87 2.42
CA ILE A 33 -9.03 13.78 1.77
C ILE A 33 -9.54 13.57 0.34
N ASN A 34 -8.62 13.58 -0.61
CA ASN A 34 -8.90 13.41 -2.03
C ASN A 34 -8.82 11.95 -2.49
N TYR A 35 -7.99 11.12 -1.83
CA TYR A 35 -7.77 9.74 -2.21
C TYR A 35 -7.46 8.88 -0.97
N VAL A 36 -8.03 7.69 -0.91
CA VAL A 36 -7.87 6.78 0.24
C VAL A 36 -7.25 5.47 -0.22
N ILE A 37 -6.13 5.11 0.38
CA ILE A 37 -5.46 3.83 0.20
C ILE A 37 -5.59 3.03 1.49
N ALA A 38 -5.90 1.75 1.37
CA ALA A 38 -6.02 0.87 2.52
C ALA A 38 -5.17 -0.39 2.34
N ASN A 39 -4.39 -0.76 3.34
CA ASN A 39 -3.72 -2.05 3.36
C ASN A 39 -4.71 -3.13 3.78
N GLY A 40 -5.10 -3.99 2.81
CA GLY A 40 -6.09 -5.05 3.01
C GLY A 40 -5.51 -6.38 3.51
N GLU A 41 -4.23 -6.45 3.83
CA GLU A 41 -3.48 -7.69 4.09
C GLU A 41 -4.05 -8.55 5.22
N GLY A 42 -4.72 -7.95 6.21
CA GLY A 42 -5.34 -8.62 7.33
C GLY A 42 -6.87 -8.62 7.32
N ALA A 43 -7.52 -8.09 6.29
CA ALA A 43 -8.96 -7.79 6.29
C ALA A 43 -9.86 -9.01 6.48
N THR A 44 -9.44 -10.20 6.02
CA THR A 44 -10.23 -11.42 6.16
C THR A 44 -9.62 -12.34 7.21
N GLY A 45 -10.02 -12.13 8.46
CA GLY A 45 -9.61 -12.95 9.59
C GLY A 45 -8.10 -12.88 9.90
N GLY A 46 -7.43 -11.76 9.59
CA GLY A 46 -5.99 -11.57 9.78
C GLY A 46 -5.10 -12.21 8.70
N PHE A 47 -5.69 -12.90 7.71
CA PHE A 47 -4.97 -13.71 6.73
C PHE A 47 -5.41 -13.41 5.30
N GLY A 48 -4.85 -12.34 4.73
CA GLY A 48 -5.18 -11.89 3.39
C GLY A 48 -6.51 -11.13 3.32
N ILE A 49 -6.93 -10.82 2.10
CA ILE A 49 -8.22 -10.20 1.82
C ILE A 49 -9.04 -11.09 0.90
N GLY A 50 -10.29 -11.36 1.25
CA GLY A 50 -11.24 -12.05 0.39
C GLY A 50 -12.04 -11.06 -0.47
N LYS A 51 -12.57 -11.55 -1.58
CA LYS A 51 -13.34 -10.75 -2.56
C LYS A 51 -14.44 -9.91 -1.91
N ASN A 52 -15.21 -10.50 -0.99
CA ASN A 52 -16.32 -9.78 -0.34
C ASN A 52 -15.85 -8.59 0.51
N HIS A 53 -14.77 -8.75 1.28
CA HIS A 53 -14.21 -7.66 2.06
C HIS A 53 -13.55 -6.58 1.17
N ALA A 54 -12.94 -6.98 0.06
CA ALA A 54 -12.43 -6.01 -0.92
C ALA A 54 -13.57 -5.15 -1.51
N ILE A 55 -14.66 -5.77 -1.93
CA ILE A 55 -15.86 -5.07 -2.42
C ILE A 55 -16.42 -4.14 -1.32
N GLN A 56 -16.49 -4.62 -0.09
CA GLN A 56 -16.99 -3.85 1.04
C GLN A 56 -16.14 -2.59 1.28
N LEU A 57 -14.81 -2.70 1.31
CA LEU A 57 -13.90 -1.56 1.48
C LEU A 57 -14.04 -0.53 0.37
N LEU A 58 -14.12 -0.98 -0.89
CA LEU A 58 -14.34 -0.08 -2.03
C LEU A 58 -15.69 0.65 -1.93
N LYS A 59 -16.76 -0.03 -1.48
CA LYS A 59 -18.07 0.60 -1.22
C LYS A 59 -18.06 1.59 -0.06
N MET A 60 -17.18 1.42 0.92
CA MET A 60 -17.00 2.35 2.04
C MET A 60 -16.24 3.62 1.64
N GLY A 61 -15.69 3.70 0.42
CA GLY A 61 -14.98 4.87 -0.09
C GLY A 61 -13.45 4.76 -0.05
N VAL A 62 -12.91 3.54 0.05
CA VAL A 62 -11.51 3.25 -0.25
C VAL A 62 -11.33 3.28 -1.76
N ASP A 63 -10.34 4.00 -2.25
CA ASP A 63 -10.08 4.18 -3.67
C ASP A 63 -9.09 3.13 -4.22
N LEU A 64 -8.15 2.68 -3.38
CA LEU A 64 -7.14 1.68 -3.71
C LEU A 64 -6.87 0.75 -2.52
N ILE A 65 -6.82 -0.55 -2.77
CA ILE A 65 -6.43 -1.56 -1.79
C ILE A 65 -5.04 -2.08 -2.15
N THR A 66 -4.13 -2.06 -1.19
CA THR A 66 -2.80 -2.67 -1.30
C THR A 66 -2.76 -3.97 -0.53
N THR A 67 -1.86 -4.87 -0.92
CA THR A 67 -1.65 -6.17 -0.28
C THR A 67 -0.15 -6.41 -0.03
N GLY A 68 0.21 -7.56 0.51
CA GLY A 68 1.58 -7.96 0.83
C GLY A 68 1.82 -9.44 0.55
N GLU A 69 2.44 -10.17 1.51
CA GLU A 69 2.77 -11.59 1.36
C GLU A 69 1.55 -12.51 1.30
N LYS A 70 0.39 -12.05 1.82
CA LYS A 70 -0.84 -12.85 1.87
C LYS A 70 -1.80 -12.54 0.72
N THR A 71 -1.35 -11.87 -0.34
CA THR A 71 -2.17 -11.49 -1.50
C THR A 71 -3.03 -12.65 -2.02
N PHE A 72 -2.45 -13.83 -2.11
CA PHE A 72 -3.10 -15.03 -2.69
C PHE A 72 -3.57 -16.06 -1.67
N PHE A 73 -3.66 -15.69 -0.39
CA PHE A 73 -4.13 -16.62 0.65
C PHE A 73 -5.62 -16.95 0.56
N LYS A 74 -6.40 -16.13 -0.14
CA LYS A 74 -7.81 -16.40 -0.46
C LYS A 74 -7.92 -16.74 -1.94
N LYS A 75 -8.34 -17.97 -2.24
CA LYS A 75 -8.40 -18.52 -3.61
C LYS A 75 -9.19 -17.63 -4.57
N GLU A 76 -10.31 -17.08 -4.12
CA GLU A 76 -11.13 -16.18 -4.92
C GLU A 76 -10.47 -14.86 -5.30
N MET A 77 -9.35 -14.50 -4.65
CA MET A 77 -8.59 -13.30 -5.00
C MET A 77 -7.77 -13.46 -6.26
N VAL A 78 -7.38 -14.68 -6.64
CA VAL A 78 -6.58 -14.92 -7.84
C VAL A 78 -7.29 -14.37 -9.08
N ASP A 79 -8.55 -14.73 -9.26
CA ASP A 79 -9.36 -14.24 -10.39
C ASP A 79 -9.79 -12.79 -10.20
N TYR A 80 -10.16 -12.42 -8.97
CA TYR A 80 -10.69 -11.09 -8.70
C TYR A 80 -9.64 -9.97 -8.89
N ILE A 81 -8.40 -10.18 -8.43
CA ILE A 81 -7.32 -9.20 -8.58
C ILE A 81 -6.89 -9.03 -10.04
N SER A 82 -7.08 -10.06 -10.87
CA SER A 82 -6.75 -10.01 -12.31
C SER A 82 -7.64 -9.02 -13.05
N THR A 83 -8.90 -8.91 -12.64
CA THR A 83 -9.91 -8.07 -13.30
C THR A 83 -10.14 -6.73 -12.60
N ASN A 84 -9.70 -6.58 -11.34
CA ASN A 84 -9.96 -5.38 -10.55
C ASN A 84 -8.71 -4.49 -10.45
N SER A 85 -8.73 -3.33 -11.11
CA SER A 85 -7.62 -2.38 -11.10
C SER A 85 -7.49 -1.54 -9.81
N LYS A 86 -8.41 -1.71 -8.85
CA LYS A 86 -8.38 -1.01 -7.55
C LYS A 86 -7.74 -1.84 -6.43
N ILE A 87 -7.16 -2.99 -6.78
CA ILE A 87 -6.40 -3.81 -5.85
C ILE A 87 -5.04 -4.07 -6.47
N ILE A 88 -3.97 -3.79 -5.73
CA ILE A 88 -2.60 -4.03 -6.18
C ILE A 88 -1.87 -4.97 -5.23
N ARG A 89 -1.10 -5.89 -5.82
CA ARG A 89 -0.17 -6.78 -5.16
C ARG A 89 1.25 -6.20 -5.17
N PRO A 90 2.20 -6.77 -4.44
CA PRO A 90 3.61 -6.38 -4.60
C PRO A 90 4.09 -6.51 -6.06
N ALA A 91 4.76 -5.46 -6.55
CA ALA A 91 5.20 -5.38 -7.94
C ALA A 91 6.38 -6.31 -8.26
N ASN A 92 7.13 -6.73 -7.23
CA ASN A 92 8.26 -7.64 -7.38
C ASN A 92 7.87 -9.14 -7.43
N TYR A 93 6.58 -9.47 -7.54
CA TYR A 93 6.15 -10.81 -7.95
C TYR A 93 6.61 -11.13 -9.38
N PRO A 94 6.84 -12.42 -9.73
CA PRO A 94 7.23 -12.83 -11.06
C PRO A 94 6.30 -12.31 -12.16
N VAL A 95 6.84 -12.12 -13.36
CA VAL A 95 6.05 -11.77 -14.54
C VAL A 95 4.99 -12.85 -14.78
N GLY A 96 3.79 -12.44 -15.15
CA GLY A 96 2.66 -13.37 -15.35
C GLY A 96 1.83 -13.66 -14.09
N THR A 97 2.28 -13.24 -12.90
CA THR A 97 1.47 -13.35 -11.68
C THR A 97 0.17 -12.52 -11.81
N PRO A 98 -1.01 -13.08 -11.45
CA PRO A 98 -2.28 -12.38 -11.50
C PRO A 98 -2.27 -11.02 -10.82
N GLY A 99 -3.00 -10.05 -11.38
CA GLY A 99 -3.09 -8.69 -10.84
C GLY A 99 -1.91 -7.78 -11.20
N ARG A 100 -1.94 -6.58 -10.64
CA ARG A 100 -0.96 -5.50 -10.93
C ARG A 100 -0.24 -5.10 -9.66
N GLY A 101 1.00 -4.62 -9.79
CA GLY A 101 1.79 -4.08 -8.68
C GLY A 101 1.82 -2.55 -8.64
N ILE A 102 1.22 -1.91 -9.66
CA ILE A 102 1.26 -0.47 -9.86
C ILE A 102 -0.16 0.01 -10.22
N LYS A 103 -0.55 1.17 -9.66
CA LYS A 103 -1.75 1.90 -10.04
C LYS A 103 -1.40 3.36 -10.26
N ILE A 104 -1.69 3.86 -11.46
CA ILE A 104 -1.69 5.30 -11.72
C ILE A 104 -3.13 5.80 -11.57
N SER A 105 -3.31 6.86 -10.80
CA SER A 105 -4.59 7.54 -10.62
C SER A 105 -4.43 9.03 -10.87
N GLU A 106 -5.40 9.62 -11.53
CA GLU A 106 -5.50 11.06 -11.66
C GLU A 106 -6.35 11.60 -10.49
N ILE A 107 -5.76 12.48 -9.69
CA ILE A 107 -6.38 13.06 -8.50
C ILE A 107 -6.33 14.58 -8.67
N ASN A 108 -7.48 15.21 -8.91
CA ASN A 108 -7.57 16.65 -9.14
C ASN A 108 -6.60 17.14 -10.24
N GLY A 109 -6.47 16.41 -11.35
CA GLY A 109 -5.58 16.74 -12.45
C GLY A 109 -4.10 16.40 -12.24
N ILE A 110 -3.75 15.77 -11.11
CA ILE A 110 -2.38 15.32 -10.80
C ILE A 110 -2.32 13.79 -10.95
N LYS A 111 -1.43 13.30 -11.83
CA LYS A 111 -1.16 11.86 -11.96
C LYS A 111 -0.24 11.39 -10.85
N VAL A 112 -0.74 10.47 -10.04
CA VAL A 112 0.00 9.86 -8.94
C VAL A 112 0.14 8.37 -9.19
N ALA A 113 1.36 7.84 -9.15
CA ALA A 113 1.61 6.41 -9.19
C ALA A 113 1.68 5.85 -7.76
N PHE A 114 1.00 4.75 -7.53
CA PHE A 114 1.06 3.96 -6.31
C PHE A 114 1.70 2.60 -6.63
N ILE A 115 2.74 2.25 -5.89
CA ILE A 115 3.51 1.02 -6.06
C ILE A 115 3.48 0.29 -4.73
N THR A 116 3.23 -1.02 -4.76
CA THR A 116 3.44 -1.88 -3.60
C THR A 116 4.65 -2.78 -3.86
N LEU A 117 5.52 -2.94 -2.88
CA LEU A 117 6.68 -3.83 -2.92
C LEU A 117 6.70 -4.69 -1.66
N LEU A 118 7.21 -5.91 -1.78
CA LEU A 118 7.44 -6.84 -0.68
C LEU A 118 8.94 -6.92 -0.39
N GLY A 119 9.30 -6.81 0.89
CA GLY A 119 10.66 -7.09 1.36
C GLY A 119 11.04 -8.56 1.21
N ASN A 120 12.31 -8.87 1.42
CA ASN A 120 12.82 -10.23 1.28
C ASN A 120 13.20 -10.88 2.63
N SER A 121 13.26 -10.11 3.71
CA SER A 121 13.65 -10.63 5.01
C SER A 121 12.47 -11.30 5.72
N ASN A 122 12.73 -12.49 6.31
CA ASN A 122 11.81 -13.18 7.23
C ASN A 122 10.41 -13.53 6.68
N PHE A 123 10.23 -13.63 5.37
CA PHE A 123 9.02 -14.20 4.79
C PHE A 123 9.24 -15.68 4.46
N PRO A 124 8.76 -16.64 5.28
CA PRO A 124 9.13 -18.05 5.16
C PRO A 124 8.56 -18.73 3.91
N ARG A 125 7.53 -18.15 3.30
CA ARG A 125 6.79 -18.75 2.17
C ARG A 125 6.85 -17.95 0.88
N THR A 126 7.45 -16.76 0.89
CA THR A 126 7.37 -15.85 -0.24
C THR A 126 8.76 -15.28 -0.51
N HIS A 127 9.39 -15.73 -1.58
CA HIS A 127 10.70 -15.27 -2.03
C HIS A 127 10.52 -14.59 -3.39
N LEU A 128 10.55 -13.26 -3.41
CA LEU A 128 10.33 -12.47 -4.60
C LEU A 128 11.65 -11.89 -5.15
N ALA A 129 11.56 -11.27 -6.33
CA ALA A 129 12.66 -10.51 -6.88
C ALA A 129 13.08 -9.37 -5.94
N ASN A 130 14.36 -8.95 -6.05
CA ASN A 130 14.92 -7.91 -5.23
C ASN A 130 14.08 -6.60 -5.31
N PRO A 131 13.49 -6.14 -4.20
CA PRO A 131 12.58 -4.99 -4.21
C PRO A 131 13.28 -3.68 -4.55
N TYR A 132 14.57 -3.51 -4.25
CA TYR A 132 15.33 -2.29 -4.53
C TYR A 132 15.58 -2.13 -6.04
N ILE A 133 15.99 -3.22 -6.69
CA ILE A 133 16.15 -3.24 -8.15
C ILE A 133 14.80 -3.05 -8.83
N GLY A 134 13.77 -3.75 -8.34
CA GLY A 134 12.40 -3.60 -8.83
C GLY A 134 11.88 -2.19 -8.71
N ALA A 135 12.07 -1.53 -7.56
CA ALA A 135 11.70 -0.15 -7.32
C ALA A 135 12.37 0.80 -8.33
N THR A 136 13.70 0.70 -8.47
CA THR A 136 14.46 1.54 -9.40
C THR A 136 13.94 1.42 -10.82
N ASN A 137 13.78 0.19 -11.31
CA ASN A 137 13.30 -0.05 -12.68
C ASN A 137 11.88 0.47 -12.95
N ILE A 138 11.01 0.40 -11.94
CA ILE A 138 9.64 0.91 -12.04
C ILE A 138 9.63 2.43 -12.03
N ILE A 139 10.36 3.05 -11.10
CA ILE A 139 10.41 4.50 -10.93
C ILE A 139 10.98 5.18 -12.19
N GLU A 140 12.05 4.62 -12.77
CA GLU A 140 12.64 5.14 -14.01
C GLU A 140 11.63 5.22 -15.17
N LYS A 141 10.69 4.27 -15.24
CA LYS A 141 9.62 4.27 -16.25
C LYS A 141 8.52 5.29 -15.94
N LEU A 142 8.25 5.54 -14.65
CA LEU A 142 7.12 6.36 -14.23
C LEU A 142 7.47 7.85 -14.00
N LYS A 143 8.73 8.19 -13.77
CA LYS A 143 9.17 9.55 -13.40
C LYS A 143 8.78 10.64 -14.39
N ASN A 144 8.63 10.30 -15.68
CA ASN A 144 8.23 11.25 -16.73
C ASN A 144 6.71 11.20 -17.01
N GLU A 145 6.00 10.23 -16.46
CA GLU A 145 4.56 10.02 -16.68
C GLU A 145 3.71 10.57 -15.54
N CYS A 146 4.26 10.55 -14.31
CA CYS A 146 3.54 10.90 -13.10
C CYS A 146 4.21 12.07 -12.38
N GLN A 147 3.40 12.99 -11.84
CA GLN A 147 3.88 14.12 -11.04
C GLN A 147 4.30 13.70 -9.61
N ALA A 148 3.78 12.57 -9.11
CA ALA A 148 4.17 12.00 -7.83
C ALA A 148 4.17 10.48 -7.88
N ILE A 149 5.06 9.87 -7.10
CA ILE A 149 5.13 8.42 -6.92
C ILE A 149 5.10 8.15 -5.42
N CYS A 150 4.21 7.26 -4.97
CA CYS A 150 4.15 6.78 -3.59
C CYS A 150 4.42 5.29 -3.56
N VAL A 151 5.31 4.85 -2.70
CA VAL A 151 5.68 3.45 -2.53
C VAL A 151 5.18 2.96 -1.18
N GLN A 152 4.36 1.92 -1.16
CA GLN A 152 4.10 1.12 0.03
C GLN A 152 5.10 -0.03 0.06
N PHE A 153 5.88 -0.10 1.13
CA PHE A 153 6.86 -1.16 1.30
C PHE A 153 6.45 -2.09 2.46
N HIS A 154 5.95 -3.26 2.09
CA HIS A 154 5.51 -4.27 3.04
C HIS A 154 6.70 -5.18 3.41
N ALA A 155 7.28 -4.97 4.57
CA ALA A 155 8.50 -5.65 5.00
C ALA A 155 8.51 -5.93 6.50
N THR A 156 9.19 -6.99 6.92
CA THR A 156 9.20 -7.43 8.31
C THR A 156 10.10 -6.60 9.21
N THR A 157 11.23 -6.12 8.69
CA THR A 157 12.24 -5.44 9.51
C THR A 157 12.25 -3.92 9.31
N THR A 158 12.45 -3.18 10.38
CA THR A 158 12.67 -1.72 10.37
C THR A 158 13.87 -1.36 9.50
N ALA A 159 14.96 -2.14 9.59
CA ALA A 159 16.17 -1.91 8.80
C ALA A 159 15.87 -1.95 7.29
N GLU A 160 15.13 -2.95 6.81
CA GLU A 160 14.76 -3.08 5.40
C GLU A 160 13.89 -1.91 4.94
N LYS A 161 12.91 -1.47 5.76
CA LYS A 161 12.04 -0.33 5.48
C LYS A 161 12.80 0.98 5.41
N GLN A 162 13.70 1.23 6.36
CA GLN A 162 14.55 2.43 6.35
C GLN A 162 15.52 2.43 5.16
N THR A 163 16.14 1.28 4.85
CA THR A 163 17.00 1.14 3.67
C THR A 163 16.26 1.50 2.38
N MET A 164 14.99 1.06 2.25
CA MET A 164 14.16 1.43 1.10
C MET A 164 13.90 2.94 1.07
N ALA A 165 13.62 3.57 2.21
CA ALA A 165 13.42 5.01 2.29
C ALA A 165 14.66 5.79 1.84
N TYR A 166 15.87 5.41 2.29
CA TYR A 166 17.12 6.00 1.85
C TYR A 166 17.41 5.74 0.36
N HIS A 167 17.15 4.53 -0.12
CA HIS A 167 17.33 4.17 -1.52
C HIS A 167 16.48 5.02 -2.47
N LEU A 168 15.28 5.40 -2.02
CA LEU A 168 14.30 6.14 -2.81
C LEU A 168 14.23 7.63 -2.49
N ASP A 169 15.06 8.12 -1.56
CA ASP A 169 15.07 9.55 -1.21
C ASP A 169 15.36 10.43 -2.42
N GLY A 170 14.51 11.44 -2.64
CA GLY A 170 14.54 12.33 -3.79
C GLY A 170 13.96 11.76 -5.09
N LYS A 171 13.61 10.46 -5.12
CA LYS A 171 13.07 9.80 -6.32
C LYS A 171 11.56 9.62 -6.27
N VAL A 172 10.98 9.65 -5.07
CA VAL A 172 9.54 9.46 -4.84
C VAL A 172 9.00 10.46 -3.82
N ALA A 173 7.71 10.70 -3.84
CA ALA A 173 7.06 11.61 -2.89
C ALA A 173 6.99 10.99 -1.48
N ALA A 174 6.73 9.67 -1.39
CA ALA A 174 6.62 9.00 -0.10
C ALA A 174 7.01 7.52 -0.16
N VAL A 175 7.56 7.03 0.96
CA VAL A 175 7.76 5.59 1.26
C VAL A 175 7.03 5.27 2.55
N ILE A 176 5.99 4.44 2.49
CA ILE A 176 5.15 4.06 3.62
C ILE A 176 5.41 2.59 3.95
N GLY A 177 6.00 2.34 5.10
CA GLY A 177 6.21 0.99 5.61
C GLY A 177 4.93 0.37 6.17
N THR A 178 4.81 -0.96 6.04
CA THR A 178 3.68 -1.74 6.56
C THR A 178 4.16 -3.11 7.05
N HIS A 179 3.31 -3.93 7.63
CA HIS A 179 3.48 -5.29 8.13
C HIS A 179 3.53 -5.41 9.66
N SER A 180 4.27 -4.54 10.36
CA SER A 180 4.46 -4.69 11.81
C SER A 180 3.19 -4.42 12.63
N LYS A 181 2.19 -3.76 12.01
CA LYS A 181 0.88 -3.44 12.61
C LYS A 181 0.97 -2.49 13.82
N VAL A 182 2.10 -1.86 14.02
CA VAL A 182 2.37 -0.91 15.09
C VAL A 182 2.70 0.43 14.46
N LEU A 183 1.90 1.45 14.75
CA LEU A 183 2.20 2.80 14.29
C LEU A 183 3.52 3.27 14.92
N THR A 184 4.53 3.52 14.09
CA THR A 184 5.83 4.05 14.55
C THR A 184 5.77 5.58 14.65
N ALA A 185 6.67 6.16 15.44
CA ALA A 185 6.78 7.61 15.67
C ALA A 185 8.05 8.17 14.99
N ASP A 186 8.38 7.63 13.81
CA ASP A 186 9.57 8.00 13.04
C ASP A 186 9.25 8.65 11.70
N GLU A 187 8.02 9.19 11.58
CA GLU A 187 7.63 9.94 10.40
C GLU A 187 8.53 11.16 10.20
N ARG A 188 9.02 11.29 8.99
CA ARG A 188 9.94 12.40 8.65
C ARG A 188 9.94 12.71 7.16
N ILE A 189 10.44 13.91 6.86
CA ILE A 189 10.86 14.26 5.51
C ILE A 189 12.36 14.01 5.41
N MET A 190 12.76 13.18 4.47
CA MET A 190 14.15 12.82 4.20
C MET A 190 14.90 14.02 3.59
N PRO A 191 16.26 14.02 3.62
CA PRO A 191 17.07 15.15 3.13
C PRO A 191 16.74 15.58 1.69
N LEU A 192 16.43 14.63 0.79
CA LEU A 192 16.06 14.90 -0.61
C LEU A 192 14.53 15.01 -0.82
N LYS A 193 13.77 15.24 0.27
CA LYS A 193 12.34 15.59 0.27
C LYS A 193 11.35 14.40 0.15
N THR A 194 11.78 13.17 0.21
CA THR A 194 10.85 12.03 0.32
C THR A 194 10.27 11.96 1.74
N ALA A 195 8.94 11.89 1.84
CA ALA A 195 8.27 11.61 3.12
C ALA A 195 8.39 10.12 3.46
N THR A 196 8.61 9.77 4.72
CA THR A 196 8.69 8.36 5.14
C THR A 196 8.14 8.12 6.54
N ILE A 197 7.63 6.92 6.74
CA ILE A 197 7.30 6.33 8.03
C ILE A 197 7.61 4.84 7.97
N THR A 198 8.24 4.29 9.02
CA THR A 198 8.63 2.87 9.04
C THR A 198 7.44 1.93 9.07
N ASP A 199 6.37 2.25 9.81
CA ASP A 199 5.12 1.49 9.77
C ASP A 199 3.92 2.39 10.08
N ASN A 200 2.91 2.34 9.24
CA ASN A 200 1.70 3.12 9.42
C ASN A 200 0.64 2.43 10.29
N GLY A 201 1.01 1.34 10.97
CA GLY A 201 0.19 0.67 11.94
C GLY A 201 -0.94 -0.16 11.35
N ARG A 202 -2.01 -0.32 12.15
CA ARG A 202 -3.21 -1.08 11.78
C ARG A 202 -4.49 -0.33 12.10
N CYS A 203 -5.56 -0.69 11.41
CA CYS A 203 -6.92 -0.31 11.72
C CYS A 203 -7.63 -1.50 12.38
N GLY A 204 -8.22 -1.23 13.56
CA GLY A 204 -8.86 -2.23 14.40
C GLY A 204 -7.99 -2.65 15.59
N SER A 205 -8.61 -3.36 16.51
CA SER A 205 -7.96 -4.00 17.66
C SER A 205 -8.08 -5.51 17.55
N ASP A 206 -7.29 -6.21 18.34
CA ASP A 206 -7.43 -7.67 18.53
C ASP A 206 -8.67 -7.97 19.33
#